data_3e25727cd386ee39789a711543c408e8
#
_entry.id   3e25727cd386ee39789a711543c408e8
#
_cell.length_a   1.000
_cell.length_b   1.000
_cell.length_c   1.000
_cell.angle_alpha   90.00
_cell.angle_beta   90.00
_cell.angle_gamma   90.00
#
_symmetry.space_group_name_H-M   'P 1'
#
loop_
_entity.id
_entity.type
_entity.pdbx_description
1 polymer ?
#
loop_
_entity_poly.entity_id
_entity_poly.type
_entity_poly.pdbx_seq_one_letter_code
_entity_poly.pdbx_strand_id
1 'polypeptide(L)'
;TFVIEAALQALDKFPALDRKKFGFHKLSIFDSQVWKRVANEFLDIEKSETTLKFYGYDTDRQAIAAAKINAEAAGVAEFCEFRRFSVQELIPPVEKGFLILNPPYGERLVSHD
;
A
#
# COMPACT_ATOMS: atom_id res chain seq x y z
N THR A 1 -2.25 2.42 -4.08
CA THR A 1 -2.18 2.60 -2.62
C THR A 1 -2.61 1.36 -1.87
N PHE A 2 -3.83 0.84 -2.05
CA PHE A 2 -4.35 -0.34 -1.31
C PHE A 2 -3.44 -1.57 -1.41
N VAL A 3 -2.91 -1.85 -2.58
CA VAL A 3 -2.03 -3.00 -2.82
C VAL A 3 -0.76 -2.90 -1.98
N ILE A 4 -0.14 -1.72 -1.95
CA ILE A 4 1.09 -1.47 -1.18
C ILE A 4 0.82 -1.57 0.32
N GLU A 5 -0.27 -0.96 0.80
CA GLU A 5 -0.66 -1.04 2.21
C GLU A 5 -0.96 -2.48 2.65
N ALA A 6 -1.63 -3.27 1.81
CA ALA A 6 -1.89 -4.67 2.07
C ALA A 6 -0.59 -5.50 2.16
N ALA A 7 0.38 -5.23 1.28
CA ALA A 7 1.69 -5.87 1.33
C ALA A 7 2.47 -5.49 2.60
N LEU A 8 2.45 -4.22 3.00
CA LEU A 8 3.06 -3.75 4.24
C LEU A 8 2.45 -4.43 5.47
N GLN A 9 1.11 -4.57 5.50
CA GLN A 9 0.43 -5.29 6.58
C GLN A 9 0.80 -6.77 6.64
N ALA A 10 0.92 -7.44 5.49
CA ALA A 10 1.32 -8.84 5.44
C ALA A 10 2.74 -9.07 5.96
N LEU A 11 3.60 -8.06 5.88
CA LEU A 11 4.97 -8.07 6.41
C LEU A 11 5.07 -7.53 7.84
N ASP A 12 3.96 -7.22 8.48
CA ASP A 12 3.92 -6.58 9.80
C ASP A 12 4.80 -5.31 9.89
N LYS A 13 4.89 -4.58 8.77
CA LYS A 13 5.63 -3.32 8.72
C LYS A 13 4.85 -2.19 9.35
N PHE A 14 5.52 -1.45 10.23
CA PHE A 14 4.94 -0.28 10.85
C PHE A 14 4.67 0.83 9.82
N PRO A 15 3.46 1.39 9.78
CA PRO A 15 3.13 2.41 8.81
C PRO A 15 3.95 3.69 9.03
N ALA A 16 4.45 4.23 7.93
CA ALA A 16 5.18 5.50 7.89
C ALA A 16 6.43 5.57 8.80
N LEU A 17 7.16 4.45 8.98
CA LEU A 17 8.43 4.42 9.74
C LEU A 17 9.47 5.43 9.24
N ASP A 18 9.48 5.71 7.95
CA ASP A 18 10.40 6.69 7.35
C ASP A 18 10.05 8.14 7.68
N ARG A 19 8.89 8.35 8.26
CA ARG A 19 8.42 9.68 8.62
C ARG A 19 9.02 10.12 9.95
N LYS A 20 9.88 11.14 9.90
CA LYS A 20 10.59 11.65 11.07
C LYS A 20 9.72 12.47 12.02
N LYS A 21 8.62 13.06 11.53
CA LYS A 21 7.75 13.96 12.32
C LYS A 21 6.29 13.63 12.10
N PHE A 22 5.58 13.43 13.18
CA PHE A 22 4.13 13.30 13.22
C PHE A 22 3.50 14.47 13.95
N GLY A 23 2.24 14.76 13.67
CA GLY A 23 1.51 15.83 14.36
C GLY A 23 1.47 15.65 15.89
N PHE A 24 1.36 14.43 16.37
CA PHE A 24 1.30 14.13 17.80
C PHE A 24 2.60 14.43 18.58
N HIS A 25 3.75 14.58 17.89
CA HIS A 25 4.98 15.04 18.53
C HIS A 25 4.88 16.46 19.12
N LYS A 26 3.90 17.23 18.68
CA LYS A 26 3.63 18.59 19.16
C LYS A 26 2.66 18.66 20.34
N LEU A 27 2.06 17.52 20.70
CA LEU A 27 1.14 17.47 21.83
C LEU A 27 1.91 17.52 23.15
N SER A 28 1.35 18.23 24.13
CA SER A 28 1.95 18.34 25.47
C SER A 28 2.06 17.02 26.23
N ILE A 29 1.20 16.05 25.89
CA ILE A 29 1.20 14.70 26.45
C ILE A 29 2.16 13.73 25.74
N PHE A 30 2.87 14.19 24.70
CA PHE A 30 3.80 13.33 23.96
C PHE A 30 4.97 12.90 24.83
N ASP A 31 5.20 11.60 24.89
CA ASP A 31 6.34 10.99 25.57
C ASP A 31 7.27 10.31 24.56
N SER A 32 8.45 10.85 24.37
CA SER A 32 9.43 10.35 23.39
C SER A 32 9.98 8.96 23.75
N GLN A 33 10.04 8.60 25.03
CA GLN A 33 10.50 7.28 25.45
C GLN A 33 9.47 6.20 25.16
N VAL A 34 8.19 6.51 25.41
CA VAL A 34 7.06 5.62 25.04
C VAL A 34 7.04 5.41 23.53
N TRP A 35 7.19 6.49 22.75
CA TRP A 35 7.24 6.40 21.29
C TRP A 35 8.38 5.50 20.80
N LYS A 36 9.58 5.69 21.31
CA LYS A 36 10.74 4.86 20.93
C LYS A 36 10.55 3.39 21.27
N ARG A 37 9.98 3.09 22.44
CA ARG A 37 9.68 1.72 22.86
C ARG A 37 8.69 1.06 21.90
N VAL A 38 7.58 1.71 21.61
CA VAL A 38 6.55 1.20 20.69
C VAL A 38 7.12 1.01 19.29
N ALA A 39 7.87 1.96 18.76
CA ALA A 39 8.50 1.85 17.44
C ALA A 39 9.48 0.66 17.36
N ASN A 40 10.27 0.42 18.40
CA ASN A 40 11.18 -0.72 18.46
C ASN A 40 10.44 -2.06 18.56
N GLU A 41 9.36 -2.15 19.31
CA GLU A 41 8.52 -3.34 19.36
C GLU A 41 7.96 -3.71 17.97
N PHE A 42 7.53 -2.72 17.18
CA PHE A 42 7.10 -2.95 15.80
C PHE A 42 8.22 -3.37 14.86
N LEU A 43 9.41 -2.82 15.01
CA LEU A 43 10.58 -3.24 14.23
C LEU A 43 10.95 -4.71 14.50
N ASP A 44 10.81 -5.17 15.73
CA ASP A 44 11.15 -6.54 16.13
C ASP A 44 10.20 -7.59 15.53
N ILE A 45 8.95 -7.22 15.20
CA ILE A 45 7.97 -8.13 14.59
C ILE A 45 7.91 -8.04 13.06
N GLU A 46 8.65 -7.13 12.46
CA GLU A 46 8.67 -6.96 11.00
C GLU A 46 9.20 -8.21 10.30
N LYS A 47 8.50 -8.63 9.25
CA LYS A 47 8.87 -9.78 8.42
C LYS A 47 9.56 -9.31 7.14
N SER A 48 10.53 -10.09 6.66
CA SER A 48 11.20 -9.84 5.39
C SER A 48 10.52 -10.52 4.20
N GLU A 49 9.68 -11.54 4.44
CA GLU A 49 9.06 -12.37 3.41
C GLU A 49 7.60 -12.67 3.72
N THR A 50 6.84 -12.89 2.65
CA THR A 50 5.47 -13.40 2.69
C THR A 50 5.21 -14.28 1.48
N THR A 51 4.36 -15.29 1.62
CA THR A 51 3.89 -16.13 0.52
C THR A 51 2.73 -15.49 -0.24
N LEU A 52 2.15 -14.42 0.30
CA LEU A 52 1.05 -13.70 -0.34
C LEU A 52 1.55 -12.89 -1.53
N LYS A 53 0.70 -12.79 -2.55
CA LYS A 53 0.90 -11.95 -3.72
C LYS A 53 -0.21 -10.91 -3.82
N PHE A 54 0.18 -9.73 -4.25
CA PHE A 54 -0.71 -8.57 -4.34
C PHE A 54 -0.73 -8.05 -5.77
N TYR A 55 -1.92 -7.93 -6.33
CA TYR A 55 -2.12 -7.53 -7.72
C TYR A 55 -2.86 -6.20 -7.79
N GLY A 56 -2.33 -5.27 -8.54
CA GLY A 56 -2.92 -3.95 -8.77
C GLY A 56 -3.17 -3.70 -10.24
N TYR A 57 -4.38 -3.25 -10.56
CA TYR A 57 -4.80 -2.97 -11.93
C TYR A 57 -5.37 -1.55 -12.03
N ASP A 58 -5.04 -0.87 -13.09
CA ASP A 58 -5.57 0.43 -13.46
C ASP A 58 -5.55 0.56 -14.99
N THR A 59 -6.44 1.37 -15.54
CA THR A 59 -6.43 1.70 -16.97
C THR A 59 -5.42 2.77 -17.31
N ASP A 60 -5.05 3.59 -16.32
CA ASP A 60 -4.08 4.67 -16.48
C ASP A 60 -2.63 4.15 -16.39
N ARG A 61 -1.90 4.35 -17.49
CA ARG A 61 -0.49 3.99 -17.58
C ARG A 61 0.38 4.73 -16.55
N GLN A 62 0.05 5.98 -16.26
CA GLN A 62 0.82 6.79 -15.30
C GLN A 62 0.59 6.30 -13.88
N ALA A 63 -0.65 5.94 -13.55
CA ALA A 63 -0.97 5.35 -12.25
C ALA A 63 -0.20 4.03 -12.00
N ILE A 64 -0.11 3.17 -13.02
CA ILE A 64 0.68 1.93 -12.94
C ILE A 64 2.18 2.21 -12.77
N ALA A 65 2.73 3.17 -13.50
CA ALA A 65 4.15 3.56 -13.35
C ALA A 65 4.43 4.09 -11.94
N ALA A 66 3.59 4.99 -11.43
CA ALA A 66 3.70 5.53 -10.08
C ALA A 66 3.56 4.43 -9.00
N ALA A 67 2.64 3.47 -9.18
CA ALA A 67 2.46 2.36 -8.27
C ALA A 67 3.72 1.49 -8.16
N LYS A 68 4.39 1.20 -9.26
CA LYS A 68 5.66 0.45 -9.27
C LYS A 68 6.75 1.19 -8.49
N ILE A 69 6.94 2.48 -8.75
CA ILE A 69 7.92 3.32 -8.05
C ILE A 69 7.62 3.35 -6.54
N ASN A 70 6.35 3.52 -6.17
CA ASN A 70 5.94 3.56 -4.77
C ASN A 70 6.12 2.21 -4.06
N ALA A 71 5.89 1.09 -4.75
CA ALA A 71 6.13 -0.24 -4.20
C ALA A 71 7.62 -0.50 -3.96
N GLU A 72 8.49 -0.05 -4.86
CA GLU A 72 9.95 -0.10 -4.67
C GLU A 72 10.38 0.75 -3.48
N ALA A 73 9.90 1.98 -3.38
CA ALA A 73 10.20 2.87 -2.26
C ALA A 73 9.71 2.32 -0.91
N ALA A 74 8.58 1.62 -0.90
CA ALA A 74 8.06 0.94 0.29
C ALA A 74 8.76 -0.40 0.61
N GLY A 75 9.62 -0.90 -0.28
CA GLY A 75 10.33 -2.17 -0.10
C GLY A 75 9.45 -3.41 -0.24
N VAL A 76 8.34 -3.32 -1.00
CA VAL A 76 7.37 -4.42 -1.20
C VAL A 76 7.19 -4.81 -2.67
N ALA A 77 8.01 -4.27 -3.57
CA ALA A 77 7.87 -4.48 -5.02
C ALA A 77 7.89 -5.96 -5.43
N GLU A 78 8.66 -6.78 -4.77
CA GLU A 78 8.75 -8.23 -5.06
C GLU A 78 7.45 -9.01 -4.78
N PHE A 79 6.58 -8.48 -3.92
CA PHE A 79 5.29 -9.08 -3.57
C PHE A 79 4.13 -8.51 -4.36
N CYS A 80 4.37 -7.44 -5.12
CA CYS A 80 3.35 -6.68 -5.83
C CYS A 80 3.52 -6.80 -7.34
N GLU A 81 2.42 -6.99 -8.04
CA GLU A 81 2.38 -6.97 -9.49
C GLU A 81 1.36 -5.94 -9.98
N PHE A 82 1.81 -5.01 -10.80
CA PHE A 82 0.96 -3.95 -11.34
C PHE A 82 0.86 -4.07 -12.86
N ARG A 83 -0.37 -4.15 -13.35
CA ARG A 83 -0.67 -4.23 -14.79
C ARG A 83 -1.73 -3.24 -15.19
N ARG A 84 -1.62 -2.76 -16.43
CA ARG A 84 -2.67 -1.97 -17.05
C ARG A 84 -3.79 -2.88 -17.53
N PHE A 85 -4.95 -2.80 -16.87
CA PHE A 85 -6.13 -3.58 -17.22
C PHE A 85 -7.41 -2.84 -16.86
N SER A 86 -8.44 -3.01 -17.67
CA SER A 86 -9.82 -2.63 -17.33
C SER A 86 -10.44 -3.69 -16.41
N VAL A 87 -11.30 -3.26 -15.49
CA VAL A 87 -12.04 -4.18 -14.62
C VAL A 87 -12.93 -5.15 -15.42
N GLN A 88 -13.40 -4.71 -16.59
CA GLN A 88 -14.23 -5.53 -17.47
C GLN A 88 -13.47 -6.67 -18.17
N GLU A 89 -12.16 -6.50 -18.31
CA GLU A 89 -11.27 -7.47 -18.97
C GLU A 89 -10.47 -8.30 -17.96
N LEU A 90 -10.66 -8.03 -16.66
CA LEU A 90 -9.88 -8.65 -15.61
C LEU A 90 -10.14 -10.16 -15.54
N ILE A 91 -9.09 -10.91 -15.73
CA ILE A 91 -9.04 -12.34 -15.43
C ILE A 91 -8.37 -12.50 -14.06
N PRO A 92 -9.03 -13.14 -13.08
CA PRO A 92 -8.41 -13.35 -11.78
C PRO A 92 -7.08 -14.09 -11.90
N PRO A 93 -5.99 -13.58 -11.32
CA PRO A 93 -4.68 -14.21 -11.42
C PRO A 93 -4.55 -15.48 -10.58
N VAL A 94 -5.49 -15.71 -9.68
CA VAL A 94 -5.57 -16.86 -8.77
C VAL A 94 -7.02 -17.30 -8.59
N GLU A 95 -7.24 -18.56 -8.24
CA GLU A 95 -8.59 -19.11 -8.05
C GLU A 95 -9.32 -18.53 -6.84
N LYS A 96 -8.59 -18.17 -5.80
CA LYS A 96 -9.15 -17.64 -4.54
C LYS A 96 -8.36 -16.44 -4.07
N GLY A 97 -9.08 -15.42 -3.62
CA GLY A 97 -8.47 -14.20 -3.10
C GLY A 97 -9.51 -13.17 -2.72
N PHE A 98 -9.05 -12.01 -2.32
CA PHE A 98 -9.87 -10.84 -2.04
C PHE A 98 -9.78 -9.85 -3.19
N LEU A 99 -10.93 -9.30 -3.58
CA LEU A 99 -11.02 -8.22 -4.56
C LEU A 99 -11.47 -6.94 -3.85
N ILE A 100 -10.68 -5.89 -3.99
CA ILE A 100 -10.98 -4.56 -3.47
C ILE A 100 -11.09 -3.60 -4.64
N LEU A 101 -12.21 -2.91 -4.76
CA LEU A 101 -12.49 -1.95 -5.81
C LEU A 101 -12.92 -0.62 -5.19
N ASN A 102 -12.43 0.46 -5.75
CA ASN A 102 -12.96 1.81 -5.52
C ASN A 102 -13.33 2.41 -6.87
N PRO A 103 -14.48 2.00 -7.46
CA PRO A 103 -14.87 2.49 -8.77
C PRO A 103 -15.25 3.97 -8.70
N PRO A 104 -15.15 4.67 -9.83
CA PRO A 104 -15.60 6.05 -9.91
C PRO A 104 -17.13 6.14 -9.73
N TYR A 105 -17.55 7.10 -8.95
CA TYR A 105 -18.95 7.35 -8.64
C TYR A 105 -19.45 8.59 -9.42
N GLY A 106 -20.43 8.40 -10.31
CA GLY A 106 -21.16 9.47 -10.98
C GLY A 106 -20.28 10.42 -11.79
N GLU A 107 -20.49 11.72 -11.63
CA GLU A 107 -20.00 12.79 -12.50
C GLU A 107 -18.48 12.97 -12.62
N ARG A 108 -17.68 12.24 -11.86
CA ARG A 108 -16.21 12.35 -11.89
C ARG A 108 -15.52 11.73 -13.11
N LEU A 109 -16.28 11.15 -14.02
CA LEU A 109 -15.72 10.46 -15.19
C LEU A 109 -16.25 10.96 -16.53
N VAL A 110 -16.79 12.15 -16.59
CA VAL A 110 -16.99 12.77 -17.89
C VAL A 110 -15.69 13.47 -18.27
N SER A 111 -14.69 12.70 -18.64
CA SER A 111 -13.69 13.20 -19.57
C SER A 111 -14.37 13.26 -20.92
N HIS A 112 -14.81 14.41 -21.30
CA HIS A 112 -15.16 14.69 -22.67
C HIS A 112 -13.87 14.69 -23.47
N ASP A 113 -13.60 13.65 -24.17
CA ASP A 113 -12.74 13.70 -25.35
C ASP A 113 -13.54 14.35 -26.50
#